data_9c9cc372e1a1fb620174435e78a0f3b6
#
_entry.id   9c9cc372e1a1fb620174435e78a0f3b6
#
_cell.length_a   1.000
_cell.length_b   1.000
_cell.length_c   1.000
_cell.angle_alpha   90.00
_cell.angle_beta   90.00
_cell.angle_gamma   90.00
#
_symmetry.space_group_name_H-M   'P 1'
#
loop_
_entity.id
_entity.type
_entity.pdbx_description
1 polymer ?
#
loop_
_entity_poly.entity_id
_entity_poly.type
_entity_poly.pdbx_seq_one_letter_code
_entity_poly.pdbx_strand_id
1 'polypeptide(L)'
;MSRNDDPQFWQQAQRHLVRYGGSFEPLIIERAQGCFVYDADGRAILDFTSGQMSALLGHAHPEIVSVVSEHVRTLDHLFSGMLSRPVVALAAEIARHAPGALERCLLLS
;
A
#
# COMPACT_ATOMS: atom_id res chain seq x y z
N MET A 1 -29.24 -5.66 -8.49
CA MET A 1 -28.30 -4.90 -9.32
C MET A 1 -27.02 -4.84 -8.55
N SER A 2 -25.92 -5.28 -9.12
CA SER A 2 -24.61 -5.28 -8.45
C SER A 2 -24.13 -3.84 -8.24
N ARG A 3 -23.55 -3.53 -7.08
CA ARG A 3 -22.90 -2.23 -6.82
C ARG A 3 -21.60 -2.05 -7.60
N ASN A 4 -21.05 -3.15 -8.12
CA ASN A 4 -19.94 -3.11 -9.07
C ASN A 4 -20.38 -2.58 -10.46
N ASP A 5 -21.68 -2.62 -10.79
CA ASP A 5 -22.25 -2.11 -12.05
C ASP A 5 -22.63 -0.63 -11.94
N ASP A 6 -21.75 0.23 -11.42
CA ASP A 6 -21.95 1.68 -11.33
C ASP A 6 -21.49 2.36 -12.64
N PRO A 7 -22.43 2.77 -13.54
CA PRO A 7 -22.05 3.38 -14.81
C PRO A 7 -21.30 4.70 -14.66
N GLN A 8 -21.62 5.50 -13.63
CA GLN A 8 -20.98 6.79 -13.40
C GLN A 8 -19.53 6.59 -12.95
N PHE A 9 -19.29 5.66 -12.05
CA PHE A 9 -17.94 5.28 -11.60
C PHE A 9 -17.08 4.85 -12.79
N TRP A 10 -17.58 3.92 -13.61
CA TRP A 10 -16.81 3.40 -14.75
C TRP A 10 -16.59 4.43 -15.84
N GLN A 11 -17.57 5.30 -16.10
CA GLN A 11 -17.38 6.42 -17.03
C GLN A 11 -16.28 7.36 -16.58
N GLN A 12 -16.24 7.72 -15.30
CA GLN A 12 -15.18 8.56 -14.74
C GLN A 12 -13.82 7.87 -14.77
N ALA A 13 -13.76 6.58 -14.41
CA ALA A 13 -12.55 5.80 -14.47
C ALA A 13 -11.96 5.76 -15.89
N GLN A 14 -12.79 5.46 -16.90
CA GLN A 14 -12.35 5.42 -18.29
C GLN A 14 -11.92 6.78 -18.84
N ARG A 15 -12.56 7.85 -18.38
CA ARG A 15 -12.26 9.21 -18.83
C ARG A 15 -11.00 9.78 -18.24
N HIS A 16 -10.69 9.46 -16.99
CA HIS A 16 -9.68 10.18 -16.22
C HIS A 16 -8.47 9.32 -15.78
N LEU A 17 -8.56 7.99 -15.88
CA LEU A 17 -7.48 7.11 -15.49
C LEU A 17 -6.83 6.43 -16.70
N VAL A 18 -5.52 6.43 -16.71
CA VAL A 18 -4.71 5.62 -17.63
C VAL A 18 -4.20 4.40 -16.87
N ARG A 19 -4.48 3.20 -17.40
CA ARG A 19 -3.92 1.98 -16.87
C ARG A 19 -2.70 1.55 -17.66
N TYR A 20 -1.64 1.25 -16.98
CA TYR A 20 -0.46 0.61 -17.55
C TYR A 20 -0.75 -0.88 -17.79
N GLY A 21 -0.84 -1.28 -19.06
CA GLY A 21 -1.04 -2.67 -19.49
C GLY A 21 -2.44 -3.24 -19.17
N GLY A 22 -3.20 -3.55 -20.22
CA GLY A 22 -4.51 -4.21 -20.14
C GLY A 22 -5.67 -3.29 -19.74
N SER A 23 -6.79 -3.91 -19.33
CA SER A 23 -8.01 -3.26 -18.87
C SER A 23 -8.10 -3.23 -17.34
N PHE A 24 -8.94 -2.39 -16.78
CA PHE A 24 -9.31 -2.47 -15.36
C PHE A 24 -10.15 -3.73 -15.12
N GLU A 25 -9.95 -4.37 -13.98
CA GLU A 25 -10.83 -5.43 -13.51
C GLU A 25 -12.23 -4.85 -13.24
N PRO A 26 -13.32 -5.53 -13.59
CA PRO A 26 -14.68 -5.04 -13.42
C PRO A 26 -15.17 -5.16 -11.96
N LEU A 27 -14.36 -4.65 -11.03
CA LEU A 27 -14.57 -4.71 -9.60
C LEU A 27 -14.33 -3.36 -8.97
N ILE A 28 -15.27 -2.89 -8.15
CA ILE A 28 -15.09 -1.72 -7.30
C ILE A 28 -14.70 -2.24 -5.92
N ILE A 29 -13.44 -2.02 -5.51
CA ILE A 29 -12.95 -2.48 -4.22
C ILE A 29 -13.19 -1.40 -3.17
N GLU A 30 -13.87 -1.75 -2.08
CA GLU A 30 -14.20 -0.82 -1.00
C GLU A 30 -13.31 -0.99 0.24
N ARG A 31 -12.78 -2.18 0.49
CA ARG A 31 -11.89 -2.42 1.62
C ARG A 31 -10.98 -3.62 1.39
N ALA A 32 -9.95 -3.71 2.21
CA ALA A 32 -9.05 -4.86 2.24
C ALA A 32 -8.68 -5.21 3.68
N GLN A 33 -8.47 -6.50 3.97
CA GLN A 33 -8.04 -6.98 5.28
C GLN A 33 -7.37 -8.34 5.18
N GLY A 34 -6.23 -8.51 5.81
CA GLY A 34 -5.47 -9.76 5.73
C GLY A 34 -5.14 -10.11 4.28
N CYS A 35 -5.52 -11.29 3.84
CA CYS A 35 -5.29 -11.75 2.47
C CYS A 35 -6.46 -11.46 1.51
N PHE A 36 -7.45 -10.69 1.92
CA PHE A 36 -8.66 -10.47 1.15
C PHE A 36 -8.88 -9.01 0.81
N VAL A 37 -9.37 -8.75 -0.41
CA VAL A 37 -10.05 -7.53 -0.79
C VAL A 37 -11.55 -7.79 -0.88
N TYR A 38 -12.35 -6.76 -0.69
CA TYR A 38 -13.81 -6.86 -0.68
C TYR A 38 -14.38 -5.86 -1.65
N ASP A 39 -15.21 -6.37 -2.56
CA ASP A 39 -15.84 -5.54 -3.56
C ASP A 39 -17.06 -4.77 -3.00
N ALA A 40 -17.67 -3.94 -3.85
CA ALA A 40 -18.81 -3.11 -3.49
C ALA A 40 -20.06 -3.91 -3.11
N ASP A 41 -20.16 -5.17 -3.52
CA ASP A 41 -21.22 -6.08 -3.12
C ASP A 41 -20.88 -6.85 -1.81
N GLY A 42 -19.69 -6.62 -1.25
CA GLY A 42 -19.21 -7.26 -0.03
C GLY A 42 -18.60 -8.65 -0.25
N ARG A 43 -18.40 -9.07 -1.50
CA ARG A 43 -17.77 -10.34 -1.81
C ARG A 43 -16.30 -10.31 -1.43
N ALA A 44 -15.84 -11.32 -0.68
CA ALA A 44 -14.44 -11.51 -0.35
C ALA A 44 -13.70 -12.16 -1.53
N ILE A 45 -12.61 -11.55 -1.95
CA ILE A 45 -11.74 -12.01 -3.03
C ILE A 45 -10.36 -12.20 -2.46
N LEU A 46 -9.78 -13.38 -2.61
CA LEU A 46 -8.42 -13.67 -2.17
C LEU A 46 -7.43 -12.92 -3.07
N ASP A 47 -6.62 -12.05 -2.47
CA ASP A 47 -5.66 -11.21 -3.18
C ASP A 47 -4.28 -11.89 -3.27
N PHE A 48 -4.04 -12.60 -4.36
CA PHE A 48 -2.73 -13.19 -4.66
C PHE A 48 -1.71 -12.16 -5.13
N THR A 49 -2.13 -10.96 -5.50
CA THR A 49 -1.21 -9.91 -5.95
C THR A 49 -0.57 -9.16 -4.78
N SER A 50 -1.20 -9.21 -3.61
CA SER A 50 -0.73 -8.53 -2.38
C SER A 50 -0.42 -7.05 -2.62
N GLY A 51 -1.25 -6.36 -3.44
CA GLY A 51 -1.01 -4.98 -3.84
C GLY A 51 0.31 -4.80 -4.58
N GLN A 52 0.61 -5.71 -5.52
CA GLN A 52 1.91 -5.81 -6.20
C GLN A 52 3.08 -6.06 -5.23
N MET A 53 2.90 -7.01 -4.33
CA MET A 53 3.88 -7.45 -3.33
C MET A 53 4.21 -6.42 -2.24
N SER A 54 3.38 -5.41 -2.03
CA SER A 54 3.60 -4.39 -0.99
C SER A 54 2.92 -4.73 0.34
N ALA A 55 1.83 -5.50 0.34
CA ALA A 55 1.09 -5.88 1.55
C ALA A 55 1.58 -7.21 2.14
N LEU A 56 2.88 -7.37 2.36
CA LEU A 56 3.52 -8.63 2.81
C LEU A 56 2.99 -9.14 4.17
N LEU A 57 2.55 -8.24 5.06
CA LEU A 57 1.97 -8.58 6.35
C LEU A 57 0.45 -8.74 6.29
N GLY A 58 -0.12 -8.65 5.10
CA GLY A 58 -1.56 -8.56 4.89
C GLY A 58 -2.06 -7.12 4.90
N HIS A 59 -3.21 -6.93 4.23
CA HIS A 59 -3.89 -5.64 4.20
C HIS A 59 -4.37 -5.21 5.58
N ALA A 60 -4.30 -3.93 5.87
CA ALA A 60 -4.77 -3.31 7.11
C ALA A 60 -4.21 -3.99 8.37
N HIS A 61 -2.93 -4.39 8.35
CA HIS A 61 -2.28 -4.97 9.52
C HIS A 61 -2.35 -3.98 10.70
N PRO A 62 -2.89 -4.37 11.87
CA PRO A 62 -3.24 -3.44 12.94
C PRO A 62 -2.05 -2.65 13.47
N GLU A 63 -0.88 -3.26 13.61
CA GLU A 63 0.33 -2.57 14.06
C GLU A 63 0.80 -1.54 13.02
N ILE A 64 0.76 -1.87 11.73
CA ILE A 64 1.12 -0.93 10.66
C ILE A 64 0.16 0.25 10.64
N VAL A 65 -1.15 -0.02 10.72
CA VAL A 65 -2.18 1.03 10.77
C VAL A 65 -1.94 1.96 11.97
N SER A 66 -1.64 1.41 13.14
CA SER A 66 -1.36 2.19 14.35
C SER A 66 -0.14 3.08 14.17
N VAL A 67 0.99 2.52 13.73
CA VAL A 67 2.25 3.26 13.55
C VAL A 67 2.10 4.36 12.51
N VAL A 68 1.50 4.06 11.34
CA VAL A 68 1.27 5.06 10.29
C VAL A 68 0.35 6.18 10.78
N SER A 69 -0.75 5.82 11.48
CA SER A 69 -1.71 6.81 12.00
C SER A 69 -1.08 7.72 13.06
N GLU A 70 -0.16 7.22 13.85
CA GLU A 70 0.58 8.02 14.82
C GLU A 70 1.58 8.95 14.15
N HIS A 71 2.40 8.40 13.25
CA HIS A 71 3.49 9.17 12.62
C HIS A 71 2.97 10.25 11.67
N VAL A 72 1.92 10.01 10.90
CA VAL A 72 1.36 11.01 9.98
C VAL A 72 0.81 12.26 10.69
N ARG A 73 0.48 12.16 11.99
CA ARG A 73 0.05 13.31 12.80
C ARG A 73 1.21 14.21 13.24
N THR A 74 2.42 13.71 13.23
CA THR A 74 3.59 14.42 13.76
C THR A 74 4.62 14.73 12.69
N LEU A 75 4.84 13.82 11.76
CA LEU A 75 5.86 13.93 10.73
C LEU A 75 5.56 12.94 9.60
N ASP A 76 4.98 13.42 8.52
CA ASP A 76 4.59 12.61 7.36
C ASP A 76 5.63 12.62 6.24
N HIS A 77 6.32 13.76 6.03
CA HIS A 77 7.27 13.91 4.94
C HIS A 77 8.41 14.87 5.29
N LEU A 78 9.61 14.56 4.80
CA LEU A 78 10.80 15.40 4.94
C LEU A 78 11.55 15.54 3.62
N PHE A 79 12.20 16.68 3.46
CA PHE A 79 13.25 16.81 2.45
C PHE A 79 14.38 15.79 2.70
N SER A 80 14.90 15.17 1.64
CA SER A 80 15.89 14.06 1.73
C SER A 80 17.17 14.37 2.50
N GLY A 81 17.50 15.66 2.65
CA GLY A 81 18.64 16.10 3.46
C GLY A 81 18.35 16.21 4.96
N MET A 82 17.09 16.02 5.38
CA MET A 82 16.68 16.04 6.79
C MET A 82 16.46 14.61 7.27
N LEU A 83 16.81 14.34 8.52
CA LEU A 83 16.70 13.00 9.10
C LEU A 83 15.68 12.97 10.24
N SER A 84 14.99 11.85 10.35
CA SER A 84 14.14 11.52 11.50
C SER A 84 14.68 10.30 12.24
N ARG A 85 14.32 10.15 13.52
CA ARG A 85 14.73 8.99 14.32
C ARG A 85 14.28 7.66 13.71
N PRO A 86 13.04 7.48 13.22
CA PRO A 86 12.60 6.24 12.58
C PRO A 86 13.42 5.86 11.34
N VAL A 87 13.79 6.83 10.50
CA VAL A 87 14.58 6.57 9.29
C VAL A 87 15.97 6.05 9.65
N VAL A 88 16.61 6.66 10.63
CA VAL A 88 17.95 6.21 11.10
C VAL A 88 17.85 4.83 11.74
N ALA A 89 16.82 4.56 12.54
CA ALA A 89 16.60 3.26 13.16
C ALA A 89 16.33 2.17 12.11
N LEU A 90 15.54 2.47 11.08
CA LEU A 90 15.29 1.54 9.97
C LEU A 90 16.59 1.21 9.22
N ALA A 91 17.40 2.21 8.88
CA ALA A 91 18.67 2.00 8.20
C ALA A 91 19.62 1.12 9.01
N ALA A 92 19.72 1.35 10.32
CA ALA A 92 20.52 0.53 11.22
C ALA A 92 20.01 -0.92 11.30
N GLU A 93 18.68 -1.11 11.35
CA GLU A 93 18.08 -2.44 11.39
C GLU A 93 18.29 -3.21 10.07
N ILE A 94 18.16 -2.55 8.93
CA ILE A 94 18.47 -3.15 7.63
C ILE A 94 19.94 -3.58 7.57
N ALA A 95 20.87 -2.70 7.97
CA ALA A 95 22.30 -2.99 7.98
C ALA A 95 22.62 -4.20 8.88
N ARG A 96 21.96 -4.34 10.03
CA ARG A 96 22.13 -5.46 10.95
C ARG A 96 21.74 -6.81 10.33
N HIS A 97 20.79 -6.83 9.41
CA HIS A 97 20.32 -8.04 8.71
C HIS A 97 20.97 -8.26 7.34
N ALA A 98 21.69 -7.27 6.83
CA ALA A 98 22.35 -7.37 5.54
C ALA A 98 23.57 -8.33 5.61
N PRO A 99 23.88 -9.05 4.53
CA PRO A 99 25.02 -9.97 4.51
C PRO A 99 26.35 -9.21 4.43
N GLY A 100 27.39 -9.77 5.06
CA GLY A 100 28.76 -9.26 4.98
C GLY A 100 28.94 -7.89 5.61
N ALA A 101 29.65 -6.98 4.93
CA ALA A 101 29.99 -5.64 5.40
C ALA A 101 29.08 -4.54 4.79
N LEU A 102 27.84 -4.85 4.45
CA LEU A 102 26.88 -3.89 3.91
C LEU A 102 26.26 -3.06 5.04
N GLU A 103 26.79 -1.87 5.26
CA GLU A 103 26.42 -1.01 6.39
C GLU A 103 25.63 0.24 6.02
N ARG A 104 25.42 0.49 4.72
CA ARG A 104 24.76 1.70 4.22
C ARG A 104 23.51 1.39 3.45
N CYS A 105 22.44 2.16 3.71
CA CYS A 105 21.16 2.04 3.06
C CYS A 105 20.85 3.31 2.26
N LEU A 106 20.36 3.13 1.03
CA LEU A 106 19.68 4.17 0.27
C LEU A 106 18.19 3.84 0.24
N LEU A 107 17.37 4.67 0.87
CA LEU A 107 15.93 4.52 0.92
C LEU A 107 15.30 5.34 -0.20
N LEU A 108 14.56 4.67 -1.08
CA LEU A 108 13.85 5.26 -2.23
C LEU A 108 12.35 4.98 -2.11
N SER A 109 11.53 5.85 -2.66
CA SER A 109 10.08 5.68 -2.81
C SER A 109 9.75 5.18 -4.21
#